data_5fad7ca60dcae5ed67439c105493fcb4
#
_entry.id   5fad7ca60dcae5ed67439c105493fcb4
#
_cell.length_a   1.000
_cell.length_b   1.000
_cell.length_c   1.000
_cell.angle_alpha   90.00
_cell.angle_beta   90.00
_cell.angle_gamma   90.00
#
_symmetry.space_group_name_H-M   'P 1'
#
loop_
_entity.id
_entity.type
_entity.pdbx_description
1 polymer ?
#
loop_
_entity_poly.entity_id
_entity_poly.type
_entity_poly.pdbx_seq_one_letter_code
_entity_poly.pdbx_strand_id
1 'polypeptide(L)'
;MGYLKYQGYMGSVEYDEKEGCLYGHVQGMRDQLLNYKGKSVAELEKKFKNGVDKYLAKCQKKDEDPKRPYNGSLNVRLGPDLHFRAAKMAEWKGITINAVIKEAVTMLLEKYEKVLE
;
A
#
# COMPACT_ATOMS: atom_id res chain seq x y z
N MET A 1 -4.22 -13.66 -5.31
CA MET A 1 -4.46 -12.44 -6.10
C MET A 1 -3.17 -11.64 -6.22
N GLY A 2 -2.86 -11.28 -7.47
CA GLY A 2 -1.67 -10.50 -7.74
C GLY A 2 -1.97 -9.01 -7.78
N TYR A 3 -0.97 -8.24 -7.45
CA TYR A 3 -1.00 -6.79 -7.57
C TYR A 3 0.21 -6.35 -8.38
N LEU A 4 0.05 -5.26 -9.11
CA LEU A 4 1.18 -4.60 -9.73
C LEU A 4 1.84 -3.70 -8.68
N LYS A 5 3.15 -3.62 -8.70
CA LYS A 5 3.89 -2.84 -7.71
C LYS A 5 5.02 -2.07 -8.38
N TYR A 6 5.08 -0.77 -8.13
CA TYR A 6 6.10 0.09 -8.74
C TYR A 6 6.25 1.37 -7.93
N GLN A 7 7.47 1.71 -7.54
CA GLN A 7 7.82 2.94 -6.82
C GLN A 7 6.96 3.20 -5.57
N GLY A 8 6.61 2.14 -4.85
CA GLY A 8 5.79 2.24 -3.65
C GLY A 8 4.30 2.33 -3.91
N TYR A 9 3.88 2.28 -5.17
CA TYR A 9 2.46 2.26 -5.55
C TYR A 9 2.05 0.84 -5.89
N MET A 10 0.82 0.52 -5.53
CA MET A 10 0.25 -0.80 -5.82
C MET A 10 -0.99 -0.62 -6.68
N GLY A 11 -1.06 -1.39 -7.76
CA GLY A 11 -2.16 -1.33 -8.69
C GLY A 11 -2.95 -2.62 -8.74
N SER A 12 -4.26 -2.51 -8.95
CA SER A 12 -5.14 -3.66 -9.10
C SER A 12 -5.05 -4.25 -10.51
N VAL A 13 -5.47 -5.51 -10.61
CA VAL A 13 -5.63 -6.18 -11.91
C VAL A 13 -7.05 -6.73 -11.92
N GLU A 14 -7.89 -6.16 -12.80
CA GLU A 14 -9.29 -6.52 -12.90
C GLU A 14 -9.63 -6.85 -14.35
N TYR A 15 -10.65 -7.64 -14.55
CA TYR A 15 -11.06 -8.09 -15.87
C TYR A 15 -12.42 -7.50 -16.23
N ASP A 16 -12.49 -6.88 -17.41
CA ASP A 16 -13.74 -6.36 -17.95
C ASP A 16 -14.26 -7.35 -19.00
N GLU A 17 -15.28 -8.09 -18.61
CA GLU A 17 -15.89 -9.12 -19.44
C GLU A 17 -16.54 -8.56 -20.71
N LYS A 18 -17.10 -7.36 -20.61
CA LYS A 18 -17.80 -6.72 -21.74
C LYS A 18 -16.84 -6.27 -22.84
N GLU A 19 -15.71 -5.68 -22.44
CA GLU A 19 -14.72 -5.19 -23.39
C GLU A 19 -13.63 -6.21 -23.70
N GLY A 20 -13.58 -7.30 -22.92
CA GLY A 20 -12.57 -8.32 -23.09
C GLY A 20 -11.15 -7.83 -22.83
N CYS A 21 -11.00 -6.93 -21.88
CA CYS A 21 -9.69 -6.36 -21.55
C CYS A 21 -9.45 -6.35 -20.04
N LEU A 22 -8.19 -6.12 -19.66
CA LEU A 22 -7.79 -5.94 -18.28
C LEU A 22 -7.75 -4.45 -17.96
N TYR A 23 -8.09 -4.10 -16.74
CA TYR A 23 -8.01 -2.74 -16.27
C TYR A 23 -7.60 -2.72 -14.80
N GLY A 24 -7.26 -1.57 -14.31
CA GLY A 24 -6.90 -1.41 -12.91
C GLY A 24 -6.79 0.04 -12.50
N HIS A 25 -6.59 0.23 -11.22
CA HIS A 25 -6.39 1.55 -10.64
C HIS A 25 -5.37 1.43 -9.51
N VAL A 26 -4.70 2.53 -9.20
CA VAL A 26 -3.77 2.58 -8.08
C VAL A 26 -4.55 2.55 -6.78
N GLN A 27 -4.22 1.61 -5.92
CA GLN A 27 -4.94 1.39 -4.66
C GLN A 27 -4.61 2.48 -3.65
N GLY A 28 -5.60 2.81 -2.82
CA GLY A 28 -5.43 3.76 -1.72
C GLY A 28 -5.41 5.22 -2.12
N MET A 29 -5.61 5.54 -3.38
CA MET A 29 -5.70 6.93 -3.84
C MET A 29 -7.17 7.30 -4.05
N ARG A 30 -7.62 8.29 -3.28
CA ARG A 30 -9.03 8.69 -3.25
C ARG A 30 -9.57 9.20 -4.57
N ASP A 31 -8.74 9.86 -5.35
CA ASP A 31 -9.17 10.54 -6.56
C ASP A 31 -9.09 9.67 -7.81
N GLN A 32 -8.73 8.41 -7.65
CA GLN A 32 -8.56 7.47 -8.77
C GLN A 32 -7.77 8.09 -9.93
N LEU A 33 -6.75 8.87 -9.57
CA LEU A 33 -5.96 9.64 -10.53
C LEU A 33 -5.20 8.77 -11.53
N LEU A 34 -4.99 7.51 -11.19
CA LEU A 34 -4.22 6.60 -12.01
C LEU A 34 -5.05 5.37 -12.32
N ASN A 35 -5.70 5.40 -13.47
CA ASN A 35 -6.37 4.26 -14.06
C ASN A 35 -5.59 3.81 -15.28
N TYR A 36 -5.60 2.52 -15.56
CA TYR A 36 -4.88 1.97 -16.69
C TYR A 36 -5.63 0.77 -17.23
N LYS A 37 -5.37 0.46 -18.50
CA LYS A 37 -6.11 -0.53 -19.25
C LYS A 37 -5.17 -1.24 -20.23
N GLY A 38 -5.37 -2.52 -20.49
CA GLY A 38 -4.53 -3.26 -21.40
C GLY A 38 -5.17 -4.57 -21.81
N LYS A 39 -4.73 -5.14 -22.91
CA LYS A 39 -5.23 -6.41 -23.42
C LYS A 39 -4.50 -7.61 -22.82
N SER A 40 -3.34 -7.40 -22.25
CA SER A 40 -2.53 -8.42 -21.60
C SER A 40 -1.98 -7.89 -20.28
N VAL A 41 -1.52 -8.81 -19.42
CA VAL A 41 -0.89 -8.43 -18.16
C VAL A 41 0.35 -7.58 -18.42
N ALA A 42 1.17 -7.93 -19.42
CA ALA A 42 2.37 -7.18 -19.76
C ALA A 42 2.04 -5.74 -20.19
N GLU A 43 1.02 -5.58 -21.01
CA GLU A 43 0.56 -4.25 -21.44
C GLU A 43 -0.01 -3.44 -20.27
N LEU A 44 -0.79 -4.11 -19.43
CA LEU A 44 -1.38 -3.48 -18.24
C LEU A 44 -0.27 -2.96 -17.30
N GLU A 45 0.73 -3.79 -17.05
CA GLU A 45 1.87 -3.44 -16.21
C GLU A 45 2.64 -2.25 -16.77
N LYS A 46 2.87 -2.25 -18.08
CA LYS A 46 3.57 -1.16 -18.75
C LYS A 46 2.80 0.16 -18.59
N LYS A 47 1.49 0.13 -18.78
CA LYS A 47 0.65 1.32 -18.62
C LYS A 47 0.58 1.79 -17.18
N PHE A 48 0.56 0.86 -16.23
CA PHE A 48 0.62 1.19 -14.82
C PHE A 48 1.91 1.94 -14.47
N LYS A 49 3.05 1.40 -14.89
CA LYS A 49 4.35 2.02 -14.63
C LYS A 49 4.47 3.39 -15.29
N ASN A 50 4.01 3.51 -16.54
CA ASN A 50 4.01 4.79 -17.24
C ASN A 50 3.12 5.82 -16.55
N GLY A 51 1.97 5.40 -16.05
CA GLY A 51 1.06 6.27 -15.30
C GLY A 51 1.70 6.78 -14.01
N VAL A 52 2.35 5.90 -13.27
CA VAL A 52 3.05 6.29 -12.05
C VAL A 52 4.17 7.28 -12.36
N ASP A 53 4.98 6.99 -13.41
CA ASP A 53 6.08 7.88 -13.80
C ASP A 53 5.56 9.26 -14.19
N LYS A 54 4.48 9.33 -14.95
CA LYS A 54 3.87 10.61 -15.34
C LYS A 54 3.36 11.38 -14.14
N TYR A 55 2.75 10.69 -13.19
CA TYR A 55 2.25 11.31 -11.98
C TYR A 55 3.39 11.90 -11.15
N LEU A 56 4.46 11.15 -10.96
CA LEU A 56 5.62 11.60 -10.20
C LEU A 56 6.30 12.80 -10.89
N ALA A 57 6.42 12.76 -12.20
CA ALA A 57 6.99 13.87 -12.97
C ALA A 57 6.13 15.13 -12.85
N LYS A 58 4.81 14.97 -12.86
CA LYS A 58 3.87 16.07 -12.70
C LYS A 58 4.00 16.72 -11.32
N CYS A 59 4.12 15.90 -10.27
CA CYS A 59 4.33 16.39 -8.91
C CYS A 59 5.63 17.16 -8.78
N GLN A 60 6.70 16.67 -9.40
CA GLN A 60 8.00 17.32 -9.40
C GLN A 60 7.94 18.69 -10.07
N LYS A 61 7.23 18.78 -11.22
CA LYS A 61 7.04 20.03 -11.94
C LYS A 61 6.31 21.09 -11.14
N LYS A 62 5.31 20.66 -10.36
CA LYS A 62 4.49 21.55 -9.53
C LYS A 62 5.07 21.77 -8.14
N ASP A 63 6.21 21.18 -7.84
CA ASP A 63 6.86 21.21 -6.53
C ASP A 63 5.90 20.74 -5.43
N GLU A 64 5.11 19.71 -5.74
CA GLU A 64 4.20 19.07 -4.81
C GLU A 64 4.73 17.73 -4.39
N ASP A 65 4.50 17.34 -3.12
CA ASP A 65 4.84 16.01 -2.65
C ASP A 65 3.89 14.97 -3.23
N PRO A 66 4.40 13.87 -3.82
CA PRO A 66 3.52 12.82 -4.32
C PRO A 66 2.72 12.18 -3.18
N LYS A 67 1.45 11.92 -3.45
CA LYS A 67 0.61 11.17 -2.51
C LYS A 67 1.01 9.69 -2.58
N ARG A 68 1.24 9.10 -1.42
CA ARG A 68 1.59 7.68 -1.31
C ARG A 68 0.64 7.01 -0.33
N PRO A 69 -0.13 5.99 -0.78
CA PRO A 69 -1.09 5.32 0.10
C PRO A 69 -0.43 4.57 1.25
N TYR A 70 0.78 4.07 1.05
CA TYR A 70 1.48 3.28 2.07
C TYR A 70 2.82 3.92 2.37
N ASN A 71 2.77 5.09 3.04
CA ASN A 71 3.98 5.86 3.33
C ASN A 71 4.76 5.36 4.57
N GLY A 72 4.24 4.37 5.27
CA GLY A 72 4.89 3.82 6.44
C GLY A 72 4.42 4.41 7.76
N SER A 73 3.58 5.44 7.71
CA SER A 73 3.05 6.07 8.93
C SER A 73 1.55 5.89 9.01
N LEU A 74 1.07 5.52 10.18
CA LEU A 74 -0.37 5.46 10.41
C LEU A 74 -0.67 5.67 11.89
N ASN A 75 -1.85 6.21 12.19
CA ASN A 75 -2.32 6.40 13.55
C ASN A 75 -3.21 5.23 13.94
N VAL A 76 -2.93 4.64 15.10
CA VAL A 76 -3.65 3.48 15.59
C VAL A 76 -4.23 3.78 16.97
N ARG A 77 -5.48 3.40 17.17
CA ARG A 77 -6.14 3.48 18.48
C ARG A 77 -6.21 2.08 19.07
N LEU A 78 -5.49 1.87 20.16
CA LEU A 78 -5.44 0.58 20.86
C LEU A 78 -6.45 0.48 22.00
N GLY A 79 -6.95 1.63 22.48
CA GLY A 79 -7.67 1.70 23.72
C GLY A 79 -6.73 1.82 24.92
N PRO A 80 -7.23 2.31 26.06
CA PRO A 80 -6.36 2.59 27.22
C PRO A 80 -5.62 1.37 27.75
N ASP A 81 -6.29 0.21 27.81
CA ASP A 81 -5.69 -1.01 28.38
C ASP A 81 -4.52 -1.52 27.53
N LEU A 82 -4.74 -1.69 26.23
CA LEU A 82 -3.67 -2.16 25.33
C LEU A 82 -2.54 -1.14 25.21
N HIS A 83 -2.88 0.15 25.22
CA HIS A 83 -1.87 1.20 25.19
C HIS A 83 -0.95 1.09 26.41
N PHE A 84 -1.53 0.97 27.60
CA PHE A 84 -0.78 0.81 28.83
C PHE A 84 0.12 -0.43 28.81
N ARG A 85 -0.44 -1.56 28.40
CA ARG A 85 0.30 -2.83 28.34
C ARG A 85 1.43 -2.77 27.30
N ALA A 86 1.20 -2.14 26.16
CA ALA A 86 2.24 -1.95 25.15
C ALA A 86 3.36 -1.04 25.66
N ALA A 87 3.00 0.01 26.37
CA ALA A 87 3.99 0.93 26.97
C ALA A 87 4.85 0.21 28.01
N LYS A 88 4.23 -0.65 28.82
CA LYS A 88 4.96 -1.46 29.82
C LYS A 88 5.91 -2.45 29.17
N MET A 89 5.49 -3.07 28.08
CA MET A 89 6.33 -3.99 27.32
C MET A 89 7.53 -3.24 26.72
N ALA A 90 7.30 -2.05 26.16
CA ALA A 90 8.36 -1.22 25.60
C ALA A 90 9.41 -0.87 26.65
N GLU A 91 8.96 -0.46 27.84
CA GLU A 91 9.81 -0.14 28.96
C GLU A 91 10.65 -1.33 29.39
N TRP A 92 10.01 -2.49 29.53
CA TRP A 92 10.69 -3.73 29.93
C TRP A 92 11.74 -4.17 28.92
N LYS A 93 11.45 -4.06 27.62
CA LYS A 93 12.39 -4.42 26.55
C LYS A 93 13.41 -3.33 26.24
N GLY A 94 13.24 -2.11 26.75
CA GLY A 94 14.11 -0.98 26.44
C GLY A 94 14.00 -0.48 25.01
N ILE A 95 12.80 -0.59 24.42
CA ILE A 95 12.51 -0.15 23.05
C ILE A 95 11.36 0.85 23.06
N THR A 96 11.08 1.45 21.90
CA THR A 96 9.98 2.39 21.78
C THR A 96 8.64 1.66 21.65
N ILE A 97 7.54 2.36 21.97
CA ILE A 97 6.20 1.78 21.79
C ILE A 97 5.93 1.52 20.31
N ASN A 98 6.46 2.36 19.41
CA ASN A 98 6.35 2.11 17.97
C ASN A 98 7.01 0.79 17.59
N ALA A 99 8.17 0.49 18.17
CA ALA A 99 8.86 -0.77 17.91
C ALA A 99 8.05 -1.98 18.41
N VAL A 100 7.39 -1.84 19.57
CA VAL A 100 6.50 -2.90 20.10
C VAL A 100 5.36 -3.18 19.11
N ILE A 101 4.71 -2.12 18.64
CA ILE A 101 3.57 -2.24 17.72
C ILE A 101 4.02 -2.85 16.40
N LYS A 102 5.16 -2.41 15.87
CA LYS A 102 5.72 -2.96 14.63
C LYS A 102 6.00 -4.45 14.77
N GLU A 103 6.60 -4.85 15.87
CA GLU A 103 6.88 -6.26 16.16
C GLU A 103 5.59 -7.08 16.24
N ALA A 104 4.58 -6.54 16.93
CA ALA A 104 3.29 -7.21 17.07
C ALA A 104 2.61 -7.43 15.71
N VAL A 105 2.61 -6.41 14.87
CA VAL A 105 2.04 -6.51 13.52
C VAL A 105 2.80 -7.53 12.68
N THR A 106 4.13 -7.50 12.76
CA THR A 106 4.98 -8.45 12.04
C THR A 106 4.67 -9.88 12.45
N MET A 107 4.58 -10.14 13.74
CA MET A 107 4.27 -11.48 14.28
C MET A 107 2.88 -11.96 13.83
N LEU A 108 1.91 -11.07 13.85
CA LEU A 108 0.55 -11.41 13.44
C LEU A 108 0.50 -11.77 11.95
N LEU A 109 1.16 -10.98 11.12
CA LEU A 109 1.21 -11.22 9.68
C LEU A 109 1.92 -12.52 9.35
N GLU A 110 3.04 -12.80 10.01
CA GLU A 110 3.76 -14.06 9.81
C GLU A 110 2.90 -15.27 10.15
N LYS A 111 2.08 -15.15 11.19
CA LYS A 111 1.19 -16.23 11.61
C LYS A 111 0.12 -16.56 10.57
N TYR A 112 -0.42 -15.54 9.91
CA TYR A 112 -1.54 -15.69 8.99
C TYR A 112 -1.18 -15.52 7.51
N GLU A 113 0.08 -15.27 7.19
CA GLU A 113 0.52 -15.02 5.82
C GLU A 113 0.17 -16.16 4.86
N LYS A 114 0.33 -17.40 5.31
CA LYS A 114 -0.01 -18.56 4.50
C LYS A 114 -1.51 -18.66 4.19
N VAL A 115 -2.35 -18.11 5.04
CA VAL A 115 -3.81 -18.13 4.85
C VAL A 115 -4.23 -17.05 3.85
N LEU A 116 -3.49 -15.94 3.81
CA LEU A 116 -3.80 -14.80 2.95
C LEU A 116 -3.29 -14.94 1.52
N GLU A 117 -2.36 -15.87 1.31
CA GLU A 117 -1.89 -16.20 -0.03
C GLU A 117 -2.97 -17.04 -0.79
#